data_4e3b748d8f9f9102acf4d6e7adc8e2ac
#
_entry.id   4e3b748d8f9f9102acf4d6e7adc8e2ac
#
_cell.length_a   1.000
_cell.length_b   1.000
_cell.length_c   1.000
_cell.angle_alpha   90.00
_cell.angle_beta   90.00
_cell.angle_gamma   90.00
#
_symmetry.space_group_name_H-M   'P 1'
#
loop_
_entity.id
_entity.type
_entity.pdbx_description
1 polymer ?
#
loop_
_entity_poly.entity_id
_entity_poly.type
_entity_poly.pdbx_seq_one_letter_code
_entity_poly.pdbx_strand_id
1 'polypeptide(L)'
;MTQGIPSAIRGQKYISLGTFRKNGAKIATPVWFGEDGDKLYVMTLSKMGKTKRIRNNPQVTVAPCAMRGKVTGPEVTAFARILPQEEQAHARRTINRKYLMARLTSPFSRADAFLELSFP
;
A
#
# COMPACT_ATOMS: atom_id res chain seq x y z
N MET A 1 5.82 0.96 -20.82
CA MET A 1 5.35 2.26 -20.28
C MET A 1 4.52 2.01 -19.03
N THR A 2 4.84 2.68 -17.94
CA THR A 2 4.13 2.53 -16.68
C THR A 2 2.78 3.23 -16.78
N GLN A 3 1.70 2.56 -16.39
CA GLN A 3 0.40 3.20 -16.27
C GLN A 3 0.33 3.99 -14.97
N GLY A 4 -0.49 5.03 -14.96
CA GLY A 4 -0.73 5.79 -13.74
C GLY A 4 -1.64 5.05 -12.78
N ILE A 5 -1.91 5.68 -11.64
CA ILE A 5 -2.82 5.15 -10.64
C ILE A 5 -4.23 5.07 -11.26
N PRO A 6 -4.92 3.93 -11.17
CA PRO A 6 -6.30 3.82 -11.66
C PRO A 6 -7.21 4.86 -11.00
N SER A 7 -8.10 5.44 -11.80
CA SER A 7 -8.98 6.50 -11.32
C SER A 7 -9.87 6.05 -10.16
N ALA A 8 -10.25 4.77 -10.12
CA ALA A 8 -11.07 4.23 -9.05
C ALA A 8 -10.35 4.23 -7.69
N ILE A 9 -9.01 4.30 -7.70
CA ILE A 9 -8.20 4.30 -6.47
C ILE A 9 -7.89 5.72 -6.01
N ARG A 10 -7.75 6.66 -6.94
CA ARG A 10 -7.40 8.05 -6.60
C ARG A 10 -8.45 8.65 -5.66
N GLY A 11 -7.98 9.31 -4.61
CA GLY A 11 -8.84 9.98 -3.65
C GLY A 11 -9.50 9.05 -2.64
N GLN A 12 -9.33 7.75 -2.76
CA GLN A 12 -9.85 6.81 -1.78
C GLN A 12 -9.06 6.87 -0.48
N LYS A 13 -9.70 6.52 0.62
CA LYS A 13 -9.05 6.52 1.94
C LYS A 13 -8.33 5.19 2.20
N TYR A 14 -8.87 4.10 1.69
CA TYR A 14 -8.33 2.75 1.89
C TYR A 14 -8.24 2.02 0.57
N ILE A 15 -7.25 1.13 0.50
CA ILE A 15 -7.19 0.13 -0.56
C ILE A 15 -7.10 -1.25 0.07
N SER A 16 -7.66 -2.24 -0.64
CA SER A 16 -7.46 -3.65 -0.31
C SER A 16 -6.16 -4.07 -0.98
N LEU A 17 -5.14 -4.36 -0.17
CA LEU A 17 -3.85 -4.81 -0.67
C LEU A 17 -3.78 -6.31 -0.56
N GLY A 18 -3.74 -6.99 -1.71
CA GLY A 18 -3.64 -8.45 -1.78
C GLY A 18 -2.21 -8.87 -2.00
N THR A 19 -1.72 -9.76 -1.16
CA THR A 19 -0.38 -10.36 -1.29
C THR A 19 -0.51 -11.87 -1.38
N PHE A 20 0.50 -12.53 -1.93
CA PHE A 20 0.39 -13.94 -2.26
C PHE A 20 1.31 -14.80 -1.42
N ARG A 21 0.77 -15.90 -0.89
CA ARG A 21 1.55 -16.94 -0.24
C ARG A 21 2.28 -17.77 -1.29
N LYS A 22 3.26 -18.55 -0.86
CA LYS A 22 4.03 -19.41 -1.77
C LYS A 22 3.16 -20.38 -2.53
N ASN A 23 2.04 -20.81 -1.93
CA ASN A 23 1.09 -21.72 -2.59
C ASN A 23 0.12 -21.00 -3.53
N GLY A 24 0.26 -19.70 -3.72
CA GLY A 24 -0.60 -18.93 -4.61
C GLY A 24 -1.83 -18.33 -3.95
N ALA A 25 -2.11 -18.64 -2.69
CA ALA A 25 -3.28 -18.11 -2.00
C ALA A 25 -3.11 -16.61 -1.74
N LYS A 26 -4.16 -15.82 -2.05
CA LYS A 26 -4.15 -14.38 -1.85
C LYS A 26 -4.68 -14.03 -0.46
N ILE A 27 -3.96 -13.17 0.24
CA ILE A 27 -4.37 -12.60 1.51
C ILE A 27 -4.53 -11.10 1.31
N ALA A 28 -5.74 -10.58 1.46
CA ALA A 28 -6.04 -9.16 1.26
C ALA A 28 -6.34 -8.48 2.59
N THR A 29 -5.82 -7.28 2.76
CA THR A 29 -6.07 -6.46 3.96
C THR A 29 -6.30 -5.02 3.56
N PRO A 30 -7.20 -4.29 4.26
CA PRO A 30 -7.35 -2.87 4.03
C PRO A 30 -6.17 -2.11 4.61
N VAL A 31 -5.65 -1.14 3.86
CA VAL A 31 -4.53 -0.32 4.30
C VAL A 31 -4.77 1.13 3.89
N TRP A 32 -4.16 2.05 4.63
CA TRP A 32 -4.08 3.45 4.23
C TRP A 32 -2.95 3.60 3.21
N PHE A 33 -3.09 4.60 2.35
CA PHE A 33 -2.06 4.85 1.34
C PHE A 33 -1.97 6.33 1.02
N GLY A 34 -0.80 6.75 0.55
CA GLY A 34 -0.58 8.08 -0.01
C GLY A 34 -0.28 7.97 -1.49
N GLU A 35 -0.62 9.01 -2.23
CA GLU A 35 -0.40 9.07 -3.67
C GLU A 35 0.65 10.12 -4.00
N ASP A 36 1.56 9.80 -4.92
CA ASP A 36 2.48 10.78 -5.48
C ASP A 36 2.82 10.38 -6.91
N GLY A 37 2.36 11.21 -7.85
CA GLY A 37 2.52 10.92 -9.28
C GLY A 37 1.79 9.63 -9.65
N ASP A 38 2.53 8.63 -10.08
CA ASP A 38 1.99 7.34 -10.48
C ASP A 38 2.26 6.24 -9.44
N LYS A 39 2.69 6.60 -8.24
CA LYS A 39 3.03 5.66 -7.18
C LYS A 39 2.10 5.78 -5.99
N LEU A 40 1.88 4.66 -5.30
CA LEU A 40 1.23 4.64 -4.00
C LEU A 40 2.25 4.25 -2.95
N TYR A 41 2.08 4.79 -1.75
CA TYR A 41 2.95 4.48 -0.61
C TYR A 41 2.11 3.98 0.56
N VAL A 42 2.58 2.93 1.22
CA VAL A 42 1.89 2.28 2.33
C VAL A 42 2.86 2.11 3.49
N MET A 43 2.44 2.47 4.69
CA MET A 43 3.21 2.18 5.91
C MET A 43 2.76 0.86 6.51
N THR A 44 3.71 0.07 7.00
CA THR A 44 3.41 -1.20 7.64
C THR A 44 4.53 -1.58 8.61
N LEU A 45 4.44 -2.77 9.17
CA LEU A 45 5.48 -3.31 10.04
C LEU A 45 6.26 -4.38 9.29
N SER A 46 7.58 -4.40 9.48
CA SER A 46 8.45 -5.37 8.81
C SER A 46 8.11 -6.81 9.18
N LYS A 47 7.54 -7.01 10.37
CA LYS A 47 7.15 -8.34 10.87
C LYS A 47 5.80 -8.81 10.35
N MET A 48 5.03 -7.95 9.72
CA MET A 48 3.71 -8.33 9.20
C MET A 48 3.83 -9.36 8.09
N GLY A 49 2.82 -10.24 8.02
CA GLY A 49 2.79 -11.27 6.98
C GLY A 49 2.81 -10.70 5.58
N LYS A 50 2.11 -9.58 5.33
CA LYS A 50 2.10 -8.94 4.01
C LYS A 50 3.51 -8.52 3.57
N THR A 51 4.32 -8.00 4.50
CA THR A 51 5.69 -7.60 4.18
C THR A 51 6.54 -8.80 3.80
N LYS A 52 6.40 -9.90 4.56
CA LYS A 52 7.11 -11.14 4.27
C LYS A 52 6.69 -11.72 2.92
N ARG A 53 5.39 -11.69 2.61
CA ARG A 53 4.90 -12.21 1.33
C ARG A 53 5.42 -11.38 0.16
N ILE A 54 5.52 -10.06 0.32
CA ILE A 54 6.06 -9.18 -0.73
C ILE A 54 7.53 -9.46 -0.98
N ARG A 55 8.31 -9.77 0.06
CA ARG A 55 9.72 -10.14 -0.14
C ARG A 55 9.86 -11.37 -1.03
N ASN A 56 8.93 -12.31 -0.93
CA ASN A 56 8.95 -13.54 -1.72
C ASN A 56 8.30 -13.34 -3.10
N ASN A 57 7.30 -12.47 -3.19
CA ASN A 57 6.58 -12.22 -4.43
C ASN A 57 6.14 -10.76 -4.47
N PRO A 58 6.81 -9.92 -5.29
CA PRO A 58 6.48 -8.49 -5.35
C PRO A 58 5.17 -8.20 -6.07
N GLN A 59 4.58 -9.17 -6.76
CA GLN A 59 3.29 -8.95 -7.39
C GLN A 59 2.20 -8.89 -6.33
N VAL A 60 1.36 -7.85 -6.43
CA VAL A 60 0.25 -7.62 -5.50
C VAL A 60 -1.00 -7.26 -6.27
N THR A 61 -2.14 -7.23 -5.59
CA THR A 61 -3.37 -6.69 -6.15
C THR A 61 -3.81 -5.50 -5.33
N VAL A 62 -4.47 -4.55 -5.99
CA VAL A 62 -4.95 -3.32 -5.36
C VAL A 62 -6.37 -3.08 -5.83
N ALA A 63 -7.28 -2.82 -4.89
CA ALA A 63 -8.66 -2.45 -5.20
C ALA A 63 -9.11 -1.37 -4.21
N PRO A 64 -10.00 -0.46 -4.62
CA PRO A 64 -10.59 0.46 -3.65
C PRO A 64 -11.44 -0.32 -2.67
N CYS A 65 -11.43 0.08 -1.42
CA CYS A 65 -12.23 -0.61 -0.41
C CYS A 65 -12.66 0.33 0.71
N ALA A 66 -13.65 -0.12 1.47
CA ALA A 66 -14.08 0.55 2.68
C ALA A 66 -13.16 0.17 3.85
N MET A 67 -13.32 0.86 4.98
CA MET A 67 -12.46 0.69 6.16
C MET A 67 -12.35 -0.76 6.62
N ARG A 68 -13.43 -1.54 6.49
CA ARG A 68 -13.46 -2.93 6.92
C ARG A 68 -13.01 -3.92 5.85
N GLY A 69 -12.54 -3.41 4.72
CA GLY A 69 -12.00 -4.23 3.66
C GLY A 69 -12.97 -4.62 2.54
N LYS A 70 -14.23 -4.17 2.62
CA LYS A 70 -15.19 -4.45 1.56
C LYS A 70 -14.75 -3.75 0.28
N VAL A 71 -14.46 -4.52 -0.76
CA VAL A 71 -14.02 -4.00 -2.06
C VAL A 71 -15.17 -3.25 -2.72
N THR A 72 -14.88 -2.03 -3.21
CA THR A 72 -15.90 -1.15 -3.78
C THR A 72 -15.66 -0.84 -5.26
N GLY A 73 -14.63 -1.43 -5.86
CA GLY A 73 -14.33 -1.21 -7.27
C GLY A 73 -13.40 -2.29 -7.81
N PRO A 74 -12.92 -2.10 -9.04
CA PRO A 74 -12.14 -3.14 -9.72
C PRO A 74 -10.78 -3.37 -9.07
N GLU A 75 -10.35 -4.63 -9.06
CA GLU A 75 -9.03 -5.05 -8.61
C GLU A 75 -8.06 -5.02 -9.78
N VAL A 76 -6.87 -4.47 -9.55
CA VAL A 76 -5.82 -4.42 -10.56
C VAL A 76 -4.53 -5.01 -10.00
N THR A 77 -3.67 -5.47 -10.90
CA THR A 77 -2.33 -5.94 -10.53
C THR A 77 -1.40 -4.75 -10.35
N ALA A 78 -0.54 -4.83 -9.35
CA ALA A 78 0.51 -3.85 -9.11
C ALA A 78 1.76 -4.57 -8.65
N PHE A 79 2.86 -3.84 -8.49
CA PHE A 79 4.11 -4.38 -8.00
C PHE A 79 4.55 -3.57 -6.78
N ALA A 80 4.93 -4.28 -5.73
CA ALA A 80 5.34 -3.67 -4.47
C ALA A 80 6.85 -3.75 -4.30
N ARG A 81 7.43 -2.67 -3.80
CA ARG A 81 8.85 -2.61 -3.45
C ARG A 81 8.95 -2.16 -2.00
N ILE A 82 9.71 -2.88 -1.20
CA ILE A 82 9.98 -2.46 0.18
C ILE A 82 11.09 -1.41 0.12
N LEU A 83 10.79 -0.20 0.61
CA LEU A 83 11.73 0.91 0.48
C LEU A 83 12.91 0.78 1.42
N PRO A 84 14.13 1.02 0.94
CA PRO A 84 15.29 1.15 1.81
C PRO A 84 15.15 2.41 2.67
N GLN A 85 15.89 2.46 3.77
CA GLN A 85 15.73 3.52 4.76
C GLN A 85 15.86 4.92 4.18
N GLU A 86 16.79 5.12 3.26
CA GLU A 86 17.03 6.43 2.64
C GLU A 86 15.89 6.93 1.76
N GLU A 87 14.96 6.06 1.38
CA GLU A 87 13.79 6.44 0.58
C GLU A 87 12.51 6.58 1.40
N GLN A 88 12.55 6.25 2.68
CA GLN A 88 11.33 6.22 3.51
C GLN A 88 10.79 7.61 3.85
N ALA A 89 11.64 8.62 3.90
CA ALA A 89 11.21 9.97 4.26
C ALA A 89 10.18 10.53 3.30
N HIS A 90 10.37 10.31 2.00
CA HIS A 90 9.42 10.76 1.00
C HIS A 90 8.06 10.05 1.14
N ALA A 91 8.09 8.74 1.35
CA ALA A 91 6.86 7.96 1.55
C ALA A 91 6.11 8.43 2.78
N ARG A 92 6.82 8.68 3.88
CA ARG A 92 6.22 9.17 5.12
C ARG A 92 5.56 10.53 4.92
N ARG A 93 6.23 11.45 4.23
CA ARG A 93 5.67 12.78 3.94
C ARG A 93 4.42 12.68 3.07
N THR A 94 4.45 11.81 2.07
CA THR A 94 3.32 11.62 1.15
C THR A 94 2.09 11.12 1.89
N ILE A 95 2.27 10.13 2.76
CA ILE A 95 1.17 9.59 3.55
C ILE A 95 0.67 10.61 4.55
N ASN A 96 1.56 11.32 5.23
CA ASN A 96 1.19 12.30 6.25
C ASN A 96 0.42 13.48 5.68
N ARG A 97 0.69 13.88 4.43
CA ARG A 97 -0.08 14.95 3.78
C ARG A 97 -1.54 14.56 3.61
N LYS A 98 -1.78 13.29 3.27
CA LYS A 98 -3.14 12.81 3.05
C LYS A 98 -3.89 12.59 4.37
N TYR A 99 -3.20 12.14 5.40
CA TYR A 99 -3.81 11.78 6.68
C TYR A 99 -3.26 12.67 7.80
N LEU A 100 -3.61 13.95 7.75
CA LEU A 100 -3.09 14.93 8.72
C LEU A 100 -3.29 14.48 10.16
N MET A 101 -4.46 13.94 10.47
CA MET A 101 -4.76 13.43 11.82
C MET A 101 -3.94 12.21 12.18
N ALA A 102 -3.51 11.44 11.20
CA ALA A 102 -2.69 10.26 11.45
C ALA A 102 -1.36 10.59 12.10
N ARG A 103 -0.82 11.78 11.85
CA ARG A 103 0.44 12.20 12.46
C ARG A 103 0.34 12.37 13.96
N LEU A 104 -0.87 12.65 14.47
CA LEU A 104 -1.09 12.98 15.88
C LEU A 104 -1.55 11.79 16.71
N THR A 105 -2.33 10.88 16.10
CA THR A 105 -3.02 9.82 16.83
C THR A 105 -2.72 8.42 16.31
N SER A 106 -1.90 8.32 15.28
CA SER A 106 -1.79 7.11 14.48
C SER A 106 -0.93 6.03 15.10
N PRO A 107 -1.33 4.74 14.97
CA PRO A 107 -0.41 3.63 15.19
C PRO A 107 0.73 3.60 14.18
N PHE A 108 0.67 4.41 13.12
CA PHE A 108 1.74 4.52 12.13
C PHE A 108 3.04 5.07 12.69
N SER A 109 3.02 5.69 13.88
CA SER A 109 4.25 6.10 14.54
C SER A 109 5.18 4.91 14.81
N ARG A 110 4.63 3.68 14.81
CA ARG A 110 5.39 2.44 15.02
C ARG A 110 5.79 1.76 13.72
N ALA A 111 5.39 2.30 12.58
CA ALA A 111 5.70 1.69 11.29
C ALA A 111 7.21 1.70 11.07
N ASP A 112 7.75 0.54 10.71
CA ASP A 112 9.17 0.37 10.41
C ASP A 112 9.39 -0.17 9.00
N ALA A 113 8.35 -0.20 8.18
CA ALA A 113 8.45 -0.61 6.79
C ALA A 113 7.54 0.26 5.92
N PHE A 114 8.01 0.54 4.73
CA PHE A 114 7.28 1.35 3.75
C PHE A 114 7.28 0.61 2.42
N LEU A 115 6.11 0.56 1.80
CA LEU A 115 5.94 -0.08 0.51
C LEU A 115 5.67 0.99 -0.54
N GLU A 116 6.28 0.81 -1.71
CA GLU A 116 5.97 1.60 -2.89
C GLU A 116 5.28 0.69 -3.88
N LEU A 117 4.09 1.08 -4.31
CA LEU A 117 3.31 0.31 -5.28
C LEU A 117 3.36 1.01 -6.63
N SER A 118 3.66 0.26 -7.68
CA SER A 118 3.69 0.76 -9.05
C SER A 118 2.76 -0.08 -9.91
N PHE A 119 2.23 0.54 -10.96
CA PHE A 119 1.28 -0.11 -11.87
C PHE A 119 1.96 -0.36 -13.20
N PRO A 120 1.75 -1.57 -13.79
CA PRO A 120 2.36 -1.92 -15.07
C PRO A 120 1.86 -1.07 -16.23
#